data_b87f0b815ad63a28a3314ec004b02c7f
#
_entry.id   b87f0b815ad63a28a3314ec004b02c7f
#
_cell.length_a   1.000
_cell.length_b   1.000
_cell.length_c   1.000
_cell.angle_alpha   90.00
_cell.angle_beta   90.00
_cell.angle_gamma   90.00
#
_symmetry.space_group_name_H-M   'P 1'
#
loop_
_entity.id
_entity.type
_entity.pdbx_description
1 polymer ?
#
loop_
_entity_poly.entity_id
_entity_poly.type
_entity_poly.pdbx_seq_one_letter_code
_entity_poly.pdbx_strand_id
1 'polypeptide(L)'
;MKTVFAENSWPAVRDALENRKVVIAILPCGATEAHGPHLPLNTDVIISEELAAHAASCLSDRGYVALVLPPLAYMPAAYAEAFPGTITVSPATAKSLLIDIARALKAQGIACLALANSHFDPASVAVLRDSAESIRALGLPVAFADFTRRKRAQSLTAEFQSGACHAGQFETSLVMASRPDLVDNAGRLRLPDNPASLTQAFAKGAKTFEEAGGPDAYFGYPRLATAAEGIESFRIMAAALVEEVEHTLEAAT
;
A
#
# COMPACT_ATOMS: atom_id res chain seq x y z
N MET A 1 8.05 -8.88 -21.91
CA MET A 1 7.35 -9.43 -20.73
C MET A 1 6.38 -8.37 -20.22
N LYS A 2 5.20 -8.75 -19.73
CA LYS A 2 4.22 -7.82 -19.16
C LYS A 2 4.59 -7.46 -17.72
N THR A 3 4.29 -6.25 -17.29
CA THR A 3 4.55 -5.78 -15.92
C THR A 3 3.69 -6.53 -14.89
N VAL A 4 2.43 -6.85 -15.22
CA VAL A 4 1.55 -7.65 -14.36
C VAL A 4 2.02 -9.10 -14.36
N PHE A 5 2.47 -9.57 -13.19
CA PHE A 5 3.07 -10.91 -13.03
C PHE A 5 2.16 -12.02 -13.54
N ALA A 6 0.90 -12.04 -13.11
CA ALA A 6 -0.07 -13.08 -13.44
C ALA A 6 -0.49 -13.13 -14.92
N GLU A 7 -0.15 -12.10 -15.70
CA GLU A 7 -0.41 -12.08 -17.15
C GLU A 7 0.73 -12.67 -17.99
N ASN A 8 1.82 -13.08 -17.34
CA ASN A 8 2.92 -13.74 -18.00
C ASN A 8 2.77 -15.27 -17.96
N SER A 9 3.24 -15.93 -19.01
CA SER A 9 3.39 -17.38 -18.98
C SER A 9 4.63 -17.75 -18.13
N TRP A 10 4.63 -18.94 -17.54
CA TRP A 10 5.77 -19.41 -16.75
C TRP A 10 7.11 -19.45 -17.56
N PRO A 11 7.13 -19.77 -18.86
CA PRO A 11 8.38 -19.71 -19.63
C PRO A 11 8.93 -18.29 -19.74
N ALA A 12 8.06 -17.28 -19.88
CA ALA A 12 8.50 -15.87 -19.96
C ALA A 12 9.17 -15.42 -18.65
N VAL A 13 8.65 -15.85 -17.49
CA VAL A 13 9.26 -15.56 -16.18
C VAL A 13 10.59 -16.29 -16.03
N ARG A 14 10.63 -17.58 -16.37
CA ARG A 14 11.87 -18.39 -16.37
C ARG A 14 12.96 -17.72 -17.21
N ASP A 15 12.65 -17.36 -18.46
CA ASP A 15 13.60 -16.77 -19.40
C ASP A 15 14.19 -15.44 -18.86
N ALA A 16 13.41 -14.65 -18.13
CA ALA A 16 13.90 -13.44 -17.46
C ALA A 16 14.92 -13.76 -16.36
N LEU A 17 14.65 -14.78 -15.56
CA LEU A 17 15.51 -15.23 -14.47
C LEU A 17 16.82 -15.87 -15.00
N GLU A 18 16.72 -16.75 -16.01
CA GLU A 18 17.87 -17.43 -16.63
C GLU A 18 18.81 -16.46 -17.37
N ASN A 19 18.28 -15.40 -17.98
CA ASN A 19 19.07 -14.33 -18.61
C ASN A 19 19.80 -13.42 -17.63
N ARG A 20 19.90 -13.79 -16.34
CA ARG A 20 20.56 -13.06 -15.26
C ARG A 20 20.10 -11.61 -15.10
N LYS A 21 18.85 -11.32 -15.45
CA LYS A 21 18.24 -10.04 -15.15
C LYS A 21 17.93 -9.94 -13.66
N VAL A 22 18.08 -8.75 -13.10
CA VAL A 22 17.63 -8.50 -11.74
C VAL A 22 16.10 -8.39 -11.77
N VAL A 23 15.41 -9.43 -11.30
CA VAL A 23 13.96 -9.51 -11.28
C VAL A 23 13.46 -9.10 -9.89
N ILE A 24 12.62 -8.08 -9.86
CA ILE A 24 12.02 -7.52 -8.66
C ILE A 24 10.53 -7.88 -8.67
N ALA A 25 10.03 -8.48 -7.60
CA ALA A 25 8.61 -8.68 -7.39
C ALA A 25 8.06 -7.54 -6.52
N ILE A 26 7.03 -6.85 -6.98
CA ILE A 26 6.37 -5.78 -6.22
C ILE A 26 5.01 -6.31 -5.77
N LEU A 27 4.79 -6.42 -4.47
CA LEU A 27 3.55 -6.90 -3.87
C LEU A 27 2.71 -5.72 -3.40
N PRO A 28 1.58 -5.41 -4.06
CA PRO A 28 0.63 -4.46 -3.54
C PRO A 28 0.00 -4.98 -2.24
N CYS A 29 -0.03 -4.15 -1.20
CA CYS A 29 -0.58 -4.50 0.11
C CYS A 29 -1.67 -3.49 0.47
N GLY A 30 -2.90 -3.95 0.55
CA GLY A 30 -4.09 -3.20 0.92
C GLY A 30 -5.00 -3.99 1.83
N ALA A 31 -6.19 -3.47 2.08
CA ALA A 31 -7.26 -4.15 2.81
C ALA A 31 -8.59 -4.00 2.07
N THR A 32 -9.55 -4.82 2.43
CA THR A 32 -10.96 -4.64 2.09
C THR A 32 -11.65 -4.08 3.32
N GLU A 33 -11.79 -2.75 3.38
CA GLU A 33 -12.36 -2.06 4.54
C GLU A 33 -13.18 -0.82 4.16
N ALA A 34 -14.00 -0.35 5.09
CA ALA A 34 -14.80 0.85 4.90
C ALA A 34 -13.93 2.10 4.79
N HIS A 35 -14.16 2.89 3.74
CA HIS A 35 -13.48 4.15 3.43
C HIS A 35 -14.49 5.28 3.23
N GLY A 36 -15.22 5.61 4.27
CA GLY A 36 -16.29 6.58 4.19
C GLY A 36 -17.44 6.15 3.27
N PRO A 37 -18.47 6.98 3.12
CA PRO A 37 -19.59 6.67 2.24
C PRO A 37 -19.32 6.95 0.75
N HIS A 38 -18.14 7.48 0.40
CA HIS A 38 -17.82 8.00 -0.93
C HIS A 38 -16.72 7.22 -1.68
N LEU A 39 -15.98 6.35 -1.00
CA LEU A 39 -14.96 5.51 -1.61
C LEU A 39 -15.34 4.02 -1.53
N PRO A 40 -14.82 3.19 -2.44
CA PRO A 40 -15.10 1.76 -2.44
C PRO A 40 -14.34 1.04 -1.32
N LEU A 41 -14.81 -0.16 -0.94
CA LEU A 41 -14.17 -1.01 0.07
C LEU A 41 -12.74 -1.45 -0.29
N ASN A 42 -12.40 -1.47 -1.57
CA ASN A 42 -11.07 -1.85 -2.06
C ASN A 42 -10.16 -0.63 -2.32
N THR A 43 -10.39 0.48 -1.65
CA THR A 43 -9.60 1.72 -1.80
C THR A 43 -8.10 1.46 -1.65
N ASP A 44 -7.68 0.79 -0.59
CA ASP A 44 -6.27 0.46 -0.37
C ASP A 44 -5.69 -0.42 -1.49
N VAL A 45 -6.47 -1.39 -1.98
CA VAL A 45 -6.03 -2.25 -3.08
C VAL A 45 -5.79 -1.42 -4.34
N ILE A 46 -6.72 -0.53 -4.69
CA ILE A 46 -6.59 0.39 -5.84
C ILE A 46 -5.31 1.21 -5.72
N ILE A 47 -5.09 1.82 -4.56
CA ILE A 47 -3.93 2.70 -4.33
C ILE A 47 -2.61 1.89 -4.37
N SER A 48 -2.57 0.72 -3.74
CA SER A 48 -1.36 -0.10 -3.70
C SER A 48 -1.00 -0.69 -5.07
N GLU A 49 -1.97 -1.07 -5.88
CA GLU A 49 -1.75 -1.54 -7.26
C GLU A 49 -1.21 -0.42 -8.15
N GLU A 50 -1.78 0.77 -8.09
CA GLU A 50 -1.32 1.92 -8.86
C GLU A 50 0.08 2.36 -8.42
N LEU A 51 0.35 2.41 -7.11
CA LEU A 51 1.69 2.64 -6.57
C LEU A 51 2.70 1.62 -7.12
N ALA A 52 2.36 0.34 -7.11
CA ALA A 52 3.21 -0.72 -7.62
C ALA A 52 3.45 -0.59 -9.13
N ALA A 53 2.45 -0.20 -9.91
CA ALA A 53 2.56 0.02 -11.35
C ALA A 53 3.50 1.20 -11.67
N HIS A 54 3.36 2.32 -10.96
CA HIS A 54 4.27 3.46 -11.08
C HIS A 54 5.72 3.09 -10.71
N ALA A 55 5.92 2.39 -9.60
CA ALA A 55 7.25 1.94 -9.19
C ALA A 55 7.86 0.96 -10.20
N ALA A 56 7.07 0.03 -10.74
CA ALA A 56 7.51 -0.92 -11.76
C ALA A 56 7.95 -0.22 -13.05
N SER A 57 7.22 0.81 -13.49
CA SER A 57 7.62 1.63 -14.64
C SER A 57 8.99 2.29 -14.40
N CYS A 58 9.15 2.99 -13.27
CA CYS A 58 10.40 3.65 -12.92
C CYS A 58 11.58 2.67 -12.81
N LEU A 59 11.39 1.48 -12.24
CA LEU A 59 12.41 0.44 -12.15
C LEU A 59 12.77 -0.13 -13.53
N SER A 60 11.77 -0.29 -14.40
CA SER A 60 12.00 -0.77 -15.78
C SER A 60 12.84 0.21 -16.60
N ASP A 61 12.61 1.53 -16.44
CA ASP A 61 13.43 2.59 -17.07
C ASP A 61 14.89 2.56 -16.58
N ARG A 62 15.16 1.98 -15.40
CA ARG A 62 16.50 1.77 -14.82
C ARG A 62 17.12 0.41 -15.16
N GLY A 63 16.47 -0.36 -16.02
CA GLY A 63 16.98 -1.64 -16.53
C GLY A 63 16.64 -2.88 -15.69
N TYR A 64 15.86 -2.73 -14.62
CA TYR A 64 15.34 -3.87 -13.86
C TYR A 64 14.18 -4.56 -14.58
N VAL A 65 13.92 -5.82 -14.24
CA VAL A 65 12.67 -6.48 -14.56
C VAL A 65 11.75 -6.39 -13.34
N ALA A 66 10.80 -5.47 -13.37
CA ALA A 66 9.88 -5.25 -12.27
C ALA A 66 8.50 -5.86 -12.59
N LEU A 67 8.02 -6.74 -11.72
CA LEU A 67 6.79 -7.51 -11.88
C LEU A 67 5.84 -7.23 -10.72
N VAL A 68 4.66 -6.71 -11.03
CA VAL A 68 3.60 -6.46 -10.06
C VAL A 68 2.83 -7.75 -9.81
N LEU A 69 2.88 -8.24 -8.57
CA LEU A 69 2.15 -9.41 -8.12
C LEU A 69 0.64 -9.11 -7.95
N PRO A 70 -0.23 -10.14 -7.94
CA PRO A 70 -1.60 -9.98 -7.48
C PRO A 70 -1.64 -9.36 -6.07
N PRO A 71 -2.55 -8.43 -5.79
CA PRO A 71 -2.57 -7.69 -4.53
C PRO A 71 -2.99 -8.57 -3.34
N LEU A 72 -2.48 -8.22 -2.16
CA LEU A 72 -3.06 -8.66 -0.89
C LEU A 72 -4.23 -7.73 -0.55
N ALA A 73 -5.45 -8.27 -0.65
CA ALA A 73 -6.69 -7.54 -0.38
C ALA A 73 -7.21 -7.77 1.05
N TYR A 74 -6.56 -8.61 1.84
CA TYR A 74 -6.98 -8.99 3.19
C TYR A 74 -5.79 -8.86 4.14
N MET A 75 -5.77 -7.75 4.88
CA MET A 75 -4.82 -7.44 5.93
C MET A 75 -5.57 -7.12 7.25
N PRO A 76 -4.89 -7.03 8.40
CA PRO A 76 -5.54 -6.55 9.62
C PRO A 76 -6.15 -5.16 9.42
N ALA A 77 -7.46 -5.04 9.70
CA ALA A 77 -8.27 -3.84 9.53
C ALA A 77 -9.31 -3.75 10.67
N ALA A 78 -8.88 -4.00 11.91
CA ALA A 78 -9.78 -4.13 13.06
C ALA A 78 -10.48 -2.81 13.42
N TYR A 79 -9.88 -1.65 13.13
CA TYR A 79 -10.49 -0.36 13.42
C TYR A 79 -11.79 -0.11 12.63
N ALA A 80 -11.90 -0.70 11.45
CA ALA A 80 -13.07 -0.61 10.57
C ALA A 80 -14.03 -1.81 10.70
N GLU A 81 -13.77 -2.77 11.59
CA GLU A 81 -14.50 -4.06 11.64
C GLU A 81 -16.01 -3.90 11.88
N ALA A 82 -16.45 -2.85 12.57
CA ALA A 82 -17.86 -2.56 12.82
C ALA A 82 -18.62 -2.13 11.54
N PHE A 83 -17.93 -1.71 10.49
CA PHE A 83 -18.55 -1.24 9.25
C PHE A 83 -18.81 -2.41 8.30
N PRO A 84 -20.05 -2.58 7.78
CA PRO A 84 -20.38 -3.64 6.83
C PRO A 84 -19.48 -3.61 5.59
N GLY A 85 -18.99 -4.79 5.19
CA GLY A 85 -18.09 -4.94 4.05
C GLY A 85 -16.60 -4.97 4.41
N THR A 86 -16.22 -4.56 5.61
CA THR A 86 -14.85 -4.75 6.10
C THR A 86 -14.57 -6.22 6.37
N ILE A 87 -13.43 -6.70 5.86
CA ILE A 87 -12.97 -8.09 6.05
C ILE A 87 -11.57 -8.05 6.66
N THR A 88 -11.47 -8.12 7.97
CA THR A 88 -10.19 -8.19 8.67
C THR A 88 -9.69 -9.63 8.79
N VAL A 89 -8.38 -9.81 8.77
CA VAL A 89 -7.72 -11.09 9.08
C VAL A 89 -6.79 -10.93 10.28
N SER A 90 -6.48 -12.05 10.95
CA SER A 90 -5.54 -11.99 12.07
C SER A 90 -4.13 -11.61 11.60
N PRO A 91 -3.33 -10.90 12.43
CA PRO A 91 -1.92 -10.63 12.15
C PRO A 91 -1.11 -11.90 11.83
N ALA A 92 -1.41 -13.00 12.50
CA ALA A 92 -0.73 -14.28 12.28
C ALA A 92 -1.02 -14.86 10.89
N THR A 93 -2.26 -14.79 10.43
CA THR A 93 -2.64 -15.23 9.07
C THR A 93 -1.95 -14.40 8.00
N ALA A 94 -2.00 -13.07 8.11
CA ALA A 94 -1.37 -12.16 7.16
C ALA A 94 0.15 -12.37 7.11
N LYS A 95 0.82 -12.51 8.26
CA LYS A 95 2.26 -12.81 8.33
C LYS A 95 2.60 -14.15 7.68
N SER A 96 1.83 -15.20 7.95
CA SER A 96 2.09 -16.52 7.37
C SER A 96 1.99 -16.50 5.85
N LEU A 97 0.99 -15.82 5.30
CA LEU A 97 0.81 -15.66 3.86
C LEU A 97 1.98 -14.91 3.22
N LEU A 98 2.43 -13.80 3.82
CA LEU A 98 3.60 -13.03 3.34
C LEU A 98 4.87 -13.88 3.32
N ILE A 99 5.11 -14.68 4.36
CA ILE A 99 6.27 -15.57 4.45
C ILE A 99 6.23 -16.65 3.38
N ASP A 100 5.07 -17.26 3.12
CA ASP A 100 4.93 -18.32 2.13
C ASP A 100 5.10 -17.78 0.69
N ILE A 101 4.53 -16.60 0.39
CA ILE A 101 4.78 -15.89 -0.88
C ILE A 101 6.29 -15.65 -1.05
N ALA A 102 6.95 -15.11 -0.04
CA ALA A 102 8.37 -14.79 -0.11
C ALA A 102 9.25 -16.04 -0.30
N ARG A 103 8.92 -17.15 0.36
CA ARG A 103 9.62 -18.43 0.16
C ARG A 103 9.52 -18.92 -1.28
N ALA A 104 8.33 -18.84 -1.86
CA ALA A 104 8.09 -19.22 -3.25
C ALA A 104 8.89 -18.34 -4.22
N LEU A 105 8.89 -17.02 -4.01
CA LEU A 105 9.64 -16.06 -4.83
C LEU A 105 11.15 -16.29 -4.72
N LYS A 106 11.66 -16.49 -3.50
CA LYS A 106 13.08 -16.81 -3.27
C LYS A 106 13.52 -18.08 -3.98
N ALA A 107 12.73 -19.15 -3.88
CA ALA A 107 13.03 -20.43 -4.52
C ALA A 107 13.10 -20.32 -6.06
N GLN A 108 12.42 -19.34 -6.64
CA GLN A 108 12.45 -19.05 -8.07
C GLN A 108 13.63 -18.15 -8.49
N GLY A 109 14.36 -17.54 -7.55
CA GLY A 109 15.49 -16.66 -7.86
C GLY A 109 15.11 -15.18 -8.04
N ILE A 110 13.95 -14.74 -7.51
CA ILE A 110 13.61 -13.31 -7.42
C ILE A 110 14.67 -12.61 -6.56
N ALA A 111 15.17 -11.48 -7.05
CA ALA A 111 16.28 -10.75 -6.40
C ALA A 111 15.83 -9.89 -5.21
N CYS A 112 14.61 -9.35 -5.26
CA CYS A 112 14.05 -8.49 -4.21
C CYS A 112 12.51 -8.58 -4.21
N LEU A 113 11.92 -8.57 -3.02
CA LEU A 113 10.48 -8.35 -2.80
C LEU A 113 10.27 -6.91 -2.33
N ALA A 114 9.54 -6.11 -3.11
CA ALA A 114 9.13 -4.77 -2.72
C ALA A 114 7.68 -4.77 -2.22
N LEU A 115 7.42 -4.16 -1.07
CA LEU A 115 6.07 -4.06 -0.48
C LEU A 115 5.50 -2.66 -0.80
N ALA A 116 4.53 -2.61 -1.69
CA ALA A 116 3.80 -1.39 -2.06
C ALA A 116 2.54 -1.28 -1.17
N ASN A 117 2.68 -0.65 0.00
CA ASN A 117 1.62 -0.56 1.00
C ASN A 117 0.91 0.79 0.98
N SER A 118 -0.42 0.75 1.02
CA SER A 118 -1.31 1.91 1.19
C SER A 118 -2.27 1.77 2.38
N HIS A 119 -2.23 0.65 3.10
CA HIS A 119 -3.06 0.41 4.28
C HIS A 119 -2.25 0.69 5.56
N PHE A 120 -2.60 1.75 6.28
CA PHE A 120 -1.81 2.27 7.39
C PHE A 120 -2.36 1.89 8.78
N ASP A 121 -3.24 0.88 8.88
CA ASP A 121 -3.63 0.29 10.18
C ASP A 121 -2.37 -0.14 10.95
N PRO A 122 -2.24 0.26 12.24
CA PRO A 122 -1.06 -0.05 13.04
C PRO A 122 -0.71 -1.54 13.12
N ALA A 123 -1.72 -2.43 13.19
CA ALA A 123 -1.49 -3.88 13.23
C ALA A 123 -1.00 -4.40 11.87
N SER A 124 -1.55 -3.89 10.77
CA SER A 124 -1.11 -4.20 9.42
C SER A 124 0.34 -3.77 9.18
N VAL A 125 0.68 -2.53 9.52
CA VAL A 125 2.05 -2.01 9.39
C VAL A 125 3.03 -2.80 10.25
N ALA A 126 2.64 -3.19 11.47
CA ALA A 126 3.46 -4.06 12.33
C ALA A 126 3.72 -5.42 11.69
N VAL A 127 2.70 -6.03 11.07
CA VAL A 127 2.84 -7.29 10.32
C VAL A 127 3.80 -7.13 9.16
N LEU A 128 3.71 -6.05 8.38
CA LEU A 128 4.62 -5.82 7.25
C LEU A 128 6.08 -5.67 7.71
N ARG A 129 6.33 -4.91 8.79
CA ARG A 129 7.67 -4.75 9.37
C ARG A 129 8.26 -6.08 9.84
N ASP A 130 7.50 -6.82 10.65
CA ASP A 130 7.93 -8.11 11.21
C ASP A 130 8.11 -9.17 10.11
N SER A 131 7.22 -9.18 9.09
CA SER A 131 7.39 -10.05 7.92
C SER A 131 8.63 -9.68 7.13
N ALA A 132 8.91 -8.40 6.89
CA ALA A 132 10.09 -7.96 6.17
C ALA A 132 11.39 -8.42 6.87
N GLU A 133 11.47 -8.31 8.20
CA GLU A 133 12.60 -8.81 8.98
C GLU A 133 12.74 -10.34 8.87
N SER A 134 11.63 -11.06 9.01
CA SER A 134 11.60 -12.51 8.90
C SER A 134 12.02 -13.00 7.51
N ILE A 135 11.57 -12.32 6.44
CA ILE A 135 11.88 -12.65 5.04
C ILE A 135 13.35 -12.36 4.73
N ARG A 136 13.89 -11.23 5.22
CA ARG A 136 15.34 -10.94 5.09
C ARG A 136 16.19 -12.03 5.78
N ALA A 137 15.77 -12.50 6.95
CA ALA A 137 16.44 -13.62 7.64
C ALA A 137 16.37 -14.94 6.85
N LEU A 138 15.36 -15.13 6.00
CA LEU A 138 15.30 -16.23 5.04
C LEU A 138 16.25 -16.04 3.85
N GLY A 139 16.84 -14.87 3.68
CA GLY A 139 17.77 -14.52 2.60
C GLY A 139 17.09 -14.05 1.30
N LEU A 140 15.92 -13.45 1.37
CA LEU A 140 15.32 -12.67 0.30
C LEU A 140 15.35 -11.19 0.70
N PRO A 141 16.05 -10.31 -0.03
CA PRO A 141 16.02 -8.86 0.19
C PRO A 141 14.59 -8.33 0.11
N VAL A 142 14.21 -7.45 1.06
CA VAL A 142 12.87 -6.84 1.10
C VAL A 142 13.00 -5.33 1.16
N ALA A 143 12.38 -4.64 0.22
CA ALA A 143 12.21 -3.18 0.20
C ALA A 143 10.83 -2.81 0.74
N PHE A 144 10.77 -1.93 1.74
CA PHE A 144 9.53 -1.42 2.31
C PHE A 144 9.64 0.08 2.61
N ALA A 145 9.07 0.91 1.75
CA ALA A 145 8.97 2.35 1.96
C ALA A 145 7.85 2.65 2.98
N ASP A 146 8.18 2.55 4.26
CA ASP A 146 7.22 2.73 5.36
C ASP A 146 6.82 4.21 5.53
N PHE A 147 5.72 4.62 4.94
CA PHE A 147 5.20 5.99 4.99
C PHE A 147 4.69 6.41 6.38
N THR A 148 4.52 5.49 7.32
CA THR A 148 4.19 5.85 8.72
C THR A 148 5.42 6.37 9.49
N ARG A 149 6.63 6.22 8.94
CA ARG A 149 7.86 6.79 9.51
C ARG A 149 7.94 8.28 9.18
N ARG A 150 8.24 9.09 10.19
CA ARG A 150 8.25 10.57 10.11
C ARG A 150 8.98 11.11 8.87
N LYS A 151 10.17 10.58 8.55
CA LYS A 151 10.97 11.03 7.40
C LYS A 151 10.21 10.84 6.08
N ARG A 152 9.52 9.72 5.90
CA ARG A 152 8.72 9.43 4.69
C ARG A 152 7.40 10.19 4.70
N ALA A 153 6.71 10.28 5.85
CA ALA A 153 5.46 11.02 5.99
C ALA A 153 5.62 12.51 5.61
N GLN A 154 6.76 13.13 5.93
CA GLN A 154 7.04 14.53 5.61
C GLN A 154 7.08 14.85 4.11
N SER A 155 7.22 13.86 3.25
CA SER A 155 7.18 14.05 1.79
C SER A 155 5.76 14.05 1.22
N LEU A 156 4.76 13.63 2.00
CA LEU A 156 3.36 13.55 1.59
C LEU A 156 2.57 14.80 2.00
N THR A 157 1.26 14.81 1.71
CA THR A 157 0.38 15.97 1.93
C THR A 157 0.27 16.38 3.39
N ALA A 158 -0.15 17.63 3.64
CA ALA A 158 -0.37 18.15 5.00
C ALA A 158 -1.43 17.32 5.76
N GLU A 159 -2.48 16.85 5.07
CA GLU A 159 -3.48 15.98 5.67
C GLU A 159 -2.85 14.66 6.15
N PHE A 160 -2.07 13.99 5.30
CA PHE A 160 -1.36 12.78 5.69
C PHE A 160 -0.48 12.99 6.93
N GLN A 161 0.28 14.09 6.96
CA GLN A 161 1.14 14.45 8.09
C GLN A 161 0.35 14.72 9.38
N SER A 162 -0.87 15.21 9.29
CA SER A 162 -1.75 15.47 10.45
C SER A 162 -2.25 14.20 11.13
N GLY A 163 -2.22 13.06 10.41
CA GLY A 163 -2.79 11.79 10.83
C GLY A 163 -4.33 11.73 10.70
N ALA A 164 -4.92 12.63 9.90
CA ALA A 164 -6.34 12.63 9.56
C ALA A 164 -6.51 12.27 8.08
N CYS A 165 -6.02 11.09 7.65
CA CYS A 165 -5.88 10.77 6.23
C CYS A 165 -6.73 9.57 5.75
N HIS A 166 -7.46 8.85 6.62
CA HIS A 166 -8.28 7.72 6.20
C HIS A 166 -9.54 8.19 5.48
N ALA A 167 -9.71 7.82 4.23
CA ALA A 167 -10.77 8.26 3.32
C ALA A 167 -10.92 9.80 3.25
N GLY A 168 -9.85 10.54 3.55
CA GLY A 168 -9.80 11.99 3.51
C GLY A 168 -9.41 12.54 2.14
N GLN A 169 -8.82 13.73 2.12
CA GLN A 169 -8.33 14.37 0.90
C GLN A 169 -7.26 13.51 0.22
N PHE A 170 -6.29 12.99 0.98
CA PHE A 170 -5.16 12.23 0.46
C PHE A 170 -5.60 10.98 -0.30
N GLU A 171 -6.33 10.06 0.33
CA GLU A 171 -6.74 8.80 -0.31
C GLU A 171 -7.80 9.04 -1.39
N THR A 172 -8.74 9.97 -1.16
CA THR A 172 -9.71 10.34 -2.19
C THR A 172 -9.02 10.89 -3.43
N SER A 173 -7.95 11.70 -3.28
CA SER A 173 -7.16 12.21 -4.40
C SER A 173 -6.47 11.09 -5.19
N LEU A 174 -5.91 10.09 -4.50
CA LEU A 174 -5.30 8.93 -5.12
C LEU A 174 -6.32 8.09 -5.92
N VAL A 175 -7.50 7.82 -5.35
CA VAL A 175 -8.57 7.11 -6.07
C VAL A 175 -9.10 7.94 -7.24
N MET A 176 -9.24 9.26 -7.09
CA MET A 176 -9.61 10.15 -8.21
C MET A 176 -8.60 10.13 -9.37
N ALA A 177 -7.32 9.93 -9.06
CA ALA A 177 -6.26 9.86 -10.08
C ALA A 177 -6.26 8.51 -10.81
N SER A 178 -6.59 7.40 -10.14
CA SER A 178 -6.51 6.05 -10.68
C SER A 178 -7.86 5.49 -11.15
N ARG A 179 -8.91 5.63 -10.34
CA ARG A 179 -10.26 5.09 -10.58
C ARG A 179 -11.36 6.11 -10.24
N PRO A 180 -11.42 7.24 -10.98
CA PRO A 180 -12.42 8.29 -10.73
C PRO A 180 -13.86 7.79 -10.85
N ASP A 181 -14.08 6.71 -11.59
CA ASP A 181 -15.37 6.04 -11.77
C ASP A 181 -15.92 5.40 -10.48
N LEU A 182 -15.06 5.13 -9.49
CA LEU A 182 -15.42 4.53 -8.21
C LEU A 182 -15.62 5.55 -7.07
N VAL A 183 -15.41 6.84 -7.33
CA VAL A 183 -15.61 7.90 -6.33
C VAL A 183 -17.03 8.46 -6.42
N ASP A 184 -17.82 8.39 -5.35
CA ASP A 184 -19.07 9.18 -5.28
C ASP A 184 -18.75 10.66 -5.07
N ASN A 185 -18.52 11.36 -6.20
CA ASN A 185 -18.22 12.79 -6.17
C ASN A 185 -19.35 13.65 -5.60
N ALA A 186 -20.60 13.28 -5.82
CA ALA A 186 -21.73 14.00 -5.27
C ALA A 186 -21.85 13.81 -3.76
N GLY A 187 -21.60 12.59 -3.28
CA GLY A 187 -21.55 12.24 -1.87
C GLY A 187 -20.45 12.97 -1.12
N ARG A 188 -19.19 12.86 -1.58
CA ARG A 188 -18.02 13.47 -0.91
C ARG A 188 -18.13 14.99 -0.73
N LEU A 189 -18.73 15.69 -1.71
CA LEU A 189 -18.89 17.16 -1.63
C LEU A 189 -19.88 17.61 -0.54
N ARG A 190 -20.69 16.70 -0.01
CA ARG A 190 -21.63 16.97 1.09
C ARG A 190 -21.08 16.59 2.47
N LEU A 191 -19.96 15.82 2.51
CA LEU A 191 -19.38 15.38 3.78
C LEU A 191 -18.80 16.57 4.55
N PRO A 192 -19.05 16.69 5.86
CA PRO A 192 -18.35 17.67 6.69
C PRO A 192 -16.87 17.31 6.81
N ASP A 193 -16.06 18.32 7.14
CA ASP A 193 -14.66 18.09 7.47
C ASP A 193 -14.55 17.32 8.80
N ASN A 194 -13.67 16.32 8.86
CA ASN A 194 -13.37 15.59 10.09
C ASN A 194 -11.86 15.66 10.41
N PRO A 195 -11.39 16.71 11.09
CA PRO A 195 -9.97 16.91 11.38
C PRO A 195 -9.43 16.04 12.54
N ALA A 196 -10.21 15.08 13.05
CA ALA A 196 -9.76 14.18 14.10
C ALA A 196 -8.52 13.40 13.65
N SER A 197 -7.47 13.40 14.48
CA SER A 197 -6.23 12.69 14.17
C SER A 197 -6.30 11.25 14.64
N LEU A 198 -6.31 10.31 13.70
CA LEU A 198 -6.21 8.86 13.97
C LEU A 198 -4.97 8.52 14.80
N THR A 199 -3.82 9.10 14.47
CA THR A 199 -2.58 8.87 15.19
C THR A 199 -2.71 9.25 16.67
N GLN A 200 -3.36 10.37 16.98
CA GLN A 200 -3.59 10.78 18.38
C GLN A 200 -4.65 9.93 19.06
N ALA A 201 -5.70 9.53 18.33
CA ALA A 201 -6.75 8.67 18.86
C ALA A 201 -6.19 7.29 19.23
N PHE A 202 -5.40 6.68 18.37
CA PHE A 202 -4.73 5.41 18.63
C PHE A 202 -3.77 5.49 19.82
N ALA A 203 -2.99 6.57 19.92
CA ALA A 203 -2.11 6.80 21.07
C ALA A 203 -2.88 6.96 22.40
N LYS A 204 -4.14 7.39 22.35
CA LYS A 204 -5.06 7.47 23.51
C LYS A 204 -5.84 6.17 23.77
N GLY A 205 -5.65 5.14 22.94
CA GLY A 205 -6.22 3.82 23.13
C GLY A 205 -7.56 3.57 22.41
N ALA A 206 -7.95 4.43 21.47
CA ALA A 206 -9.11 4.15 20.60
C ALA A 206 -8.89 2.84 19.85
N LYS A 207 -9.94 2.02 19.74
CA LYS A 207 -9.92 0.69 19.13
C LYS A 207 -10.79 0.57 17.90
N THR A 208 -11.65 1.53 17.65
CA THR A 208 -12.52 1.61 16.47
C THR A 208 -12.47 3.00 15.85
N PHE A 209 -12.93 3.13 14.62
CA PHE A 209 -13.03 4.45 13.98
C PHE A 209 -14.05 5.34 14.68
N GLU A 210 -15.16 4.78 15.22
CA GLU A 210 -16.14 5.54 15.99
C GLU A 210 -15.50 6.13 17.26
N GLU A 211 -14.73 5.33 18.01
CA GLU A 211 -14.00 5.80 19.20
C GLU A 211 -12.94 6.86 18.84
N ALA A 212 -12.39 6.79 17.63
CA ALA A 212 -11.45 7.76 17.13
C ALA A 212 -12.11 9.06 16.62
N GLY A 213 -13.44 9.13 16.56
CA GLY A 213 -14.19 10.29 16.10
C GLY A 213 -14.59 10.24 14.62
N GLY A 214 -14.55 9.05 13.99
CA GLY A 214 -14.96 8.81 12.60
C GLY A 214 -16.19 7.89 12.49
N PRO A 215 -17.40 8.35 12.87
CA PRO A 215 -18.60 7.52 12.85
C PRO A 215 -19.02 7.04 11.47
N ASP A 216 -18.51 7.67 10.41
CA ASP A 216 -18.78 7.32 9.01
C ASP A 216 -17.51 6.77 8.30
N ALA A 217 -16.56 6.22 9.04
CA ALA A 217 -15.31 5.62 8.55
C ALA A 217 -14.52 6.54 7.61
N TYR A 218 -14.45 7.84 7.90
CA TYR A 218 -13.53 8.76 7.21
C TYR A 218 -12.99 9.83 8.18
N PHE A 219 -11.82 10.38 7.82
CA PHE A 219 -11.14 11.46 8.54
C PHE A 219 -10.54 12.43 7.52
N GLY A 220 -10.35 13.69 7.90
CA GLY A 220 -9.78 14.69 7.01
C GLY A 220 -10.80 15.45 6.18
N TYR A 221 -10.43 15.76 4.93
CA TYR A 221 -11.11 16.77 4.11
C TYR A 221 -11.47 16.22 2.71
N PRO A 222 -12.34 15.22 2.57
CA PRO A 222 -12.64 14.57 1.29
C PRO A 222 -13.12 15.55 0.20
N ARG A 223 -13.73 16.69 0.58
CA ARG A 223 -14.18 17.72 -0.35
C ARG A 223 -13.03 18.42 -1.08
N LEU A 224 -11.84 18.47 -0.48
CA LEU A 224 -10.66 19.14 -1.04
C LEU A 224 -9.87 18.24 -1.99
N ALA A 225 -10.21 16.96 -2.10
CA ALA A 225 -9.51 16.01 -2.93
C ALA A 225 -9.51 16.40 -4.42
N THR A 226 -8.38 16.19 -5.08
CA THR A 226 -8.17 16.44 -6.51
C THR A 226 -7.32 15.33 -7.15
N ALA A 227 -7.62 14.98 -8.40
CA ALA A 227 -6.80 14.03 -9.15
C ALA A 227 -5.34 14.51 -9.32
N ALA A 228 -5.10 15.83 -9.40
CA ALA A 228 -3.76 16.38 -9.51
C ALA A 228 -2.91 16.09 -8.27
N GLU A 229 -3.48 16.21 -7.07
CA GLU A 229 -2.81 15.82 -5.82
C GLU A 229 -2.53 14.31 -5.80
N GLY A 230 -3.48 13.49 -6.26
CA GLY A 230 -3.30 12.04 -6.36
C GLY A 230 -2.13 11.65 -7.26
N ILE A 231 -2.04 12.25 -8.45
CA ILE A 231 -0.93 12.02 -9.40
C ILE A 231 0.42 12.36 -8.75
N GLU A 232 0.52 13.52 -8.10
CA GLU A 232 1.77 13.93 -7.44
C GLU A 232 2.10 13.03 -6.24
N SER A 233 1.10 12.62 -5.47
CA SER A 233 1.28 11.68 -4.35
C SER A 233 1.80 10.32 -4.84
N PHE A 234 1.25 9.76 -5.92
CA PHE A 234 1.77 8.53 -6.53
C PHE A 234 3.22 8.69 -6.99
N ARG A 235 3.56 9.81 -7.62
CA ARG A 235 4.93 10.09 -8.05
C ARG A 235 5.91 10.08 -6.87
N ILE A 236 5.56 10.70 -5.76
CA ILE A 236 6.38 10.75 -4.54
C ILE A 236 6.50 9.36 -3.92
N MET A 237 5.39 8.65 -3.77
CA MET A 237 5.37 7.32 -3.16
C MET A 237 6.15 6.30 -3.99
N ALA A 238 5.98 6.32 -5.31
CA ALA A 238 6.73 5.44 -6.22
C ALA A 238 8.24 5.72 -6.18
N ALA A 239 8.65 6.99 -6.20
CA ALA A 239 10.05 7.37 -6.08
C ALA A 239 10.67 6.86 -4.76
N ALA A 240 9.93 6.96 -3.66
CA ALA A 240 10.40 6.46 -2.36
C ALA A 240 10.53 4.93 -2.34
N LEU A 241 9.62 4.19 -2.98
CA LEU A 241 9.71 2.73 -3.07
C LEU A 241 10.87 2.29 -3.97
N VAL A 242 11.10 2.98 -5.08
CA VAL A 242 12.23 2.74 -5.99
C VAL A 242 13.56 2.96 -5.27
N GLU A 243 13.70 4.08 -4.54
CA GLU A 243 14.89 4.37 -3.72
C GLU A 243 15.16 3.24 -2.71
N GLU A 244 14.11 2.75 -2.05
CA GLU A 244 14.22 1.66 -1.07
C GLU A 244 14.64 0.33 -1.72
N VAL A 245 14.15 0.05 -2.94
CA VAL A 245 14.55 -1.13 -3.72
C VAL A 245 16.04 -1.06 -4.07
N GLU A 246 16.51 0.05 -4.60
CA GLU A 246 17.91 0.21 -4.99
C GLU A 246 18.84 0.10 -3.79
N HIS A 247 18.51 0.79 -2.69
CA HIS A 247 19.28 0.68 -1.44
C HIS A 247 19.31 -0.76 -0.90
N THR A 248 18.17 -1.47 -0.99
CA THR A 248 18.08 -2.86 -0.54
C THR A 248 18.95 -3.80 -1.39
N LEU A 249 18.99 -3.60 -2.69
CA LEU A 249 19.83 -4.40 -3.60
C LEU A 249 21.32 -4.12 -3.41
N GLU A 250 21.71 -2.84 -3.24
CA GLU A 250 23.10 -2.45 -2.94
C GLU A 250 23.61 -3.06 -1.63
N ALA A 251 22.79 -3.09 -0.60
CA ALA A 251 23.14 -3.67 0.69
C ALA A 251 23.24 -5.21 0.68
N ALA A 252 22.70 -5.87 -0.37
CA ALA A 252 22.71 -7.32 -0.53
C ALA A 252 23.88 -7.85 -1.38
N THR A 253 24.62 -6.95 -2.04
CA THR A 253 25.84 -7.23 -2.83
C THR A 253 27.10 -7.09 -1.99
#